data_8842594ba0899c688a2bd868b299df60
#
_entry.id   8842594ba0899c688a2bd868b299df60
#
_cell.length_a   1.000
_cell.length_b   1.000
_cell.length_c   1.000
_cell.angle_alpha   90.00
_cell.angle_beta   90.00
_cell.angle_gamma   90.00
#
_symmetry.space_group_name_H-M   'P 1'
#
loop_
_entity.id
_entity.type
_entity.pdbx_description
1 polymer ?
#
loop_
_entity_poly.entity_id
_entity_poly.type
_entity_poly.pdbx_seq_one_letter_code
_entity_poly.pdbx_strand_id
1 'polypeptide(L)'
;MKNNWVRLIAGALASVVLVGAISLTGGMKKGHRTDGLLYEASGLHPDAELLLIDGQTVTAEEYLYWLAYDCEYLSNYVPNVDWSAELTAGVTYGDYAKTEAVETVKLYSVVRAWAQEAGVTLTEE
;
A
#
# COMPACT_ATOMS: atom_id res chain seq x y z
N MET A 1 10.81 -18.52 -5.50
CA MET A 1 10.09 -17.34 -6.00
C MET A 1 8.77 -17.06 -5.29
N LYS A 2 7.90 -18.04 -5.11
CA LYS A 2 6.58 -17.81 -4.44
C LYS A 2 6.68 -17.36 -2.98
N ASN A 3 7.70 -17.77 -2.23
CA ASN A 3 7.80 -17.48 -0.79
C ASN A 3 8.27 -16.06 -0.45
N ASN A 4 8.97 -15.38 -1.36
CA ASN A 4 9.45 -14.01 -1.10
C ASN A 4 8.33 -12.98 -1.22
N TRP A 5 7.40 -13.18 -2.15
CA TRP A 5 6.21 -12.34 -2.29
C TRP A 5 5.31 -12.40 -1.05
N VAL A 6 5.08 -13.60 -0.54
CA VAL A 6 4.28 -13.80 0.68
C VAL A 6 4.95 -13.14 1.89
N ARG A 7 6.27 -13.23 2.01
CA ARG A 7 7.03 -12.57 3.08
C ARG A 7 7.01 -11.05 2.96
N LEU A 8 7.03 -10.54 1.74
CA LEU A 8 6.98 -9.11 1.44
C LEU A 8 5.61 -8.55 1.74
N ILE A 9 4.56 -9.23 1.31
CA ILE A 9 3.18 -8.88 1.65
C ILE A 9 2.97 -8.99 3.17
N ALA A 10 3.46 -10.04 3.81
CA ALA A 10 3.38 -10.21 5.27
C ALA A 10 4.17 -9.12 6.02
N GLY A 11 5.38 -8.75 5.57
CA GLY A 11 6.16 -7.66 6.15
C GLY A 11 5.52 -6.29 5.92
N ALA A 12 4.98 -6.05 4.73
CA ALA A 12 4.21 -4.85 4.41
C ALA A 12 2.93 -4.78 5.25
N LEU A 13 2.21 -5.91 5.41
CA LEU A 13 1.03 -6.01 6.26
C LEU A 13 1.36 -5.75 7.73
N ALA A 14 2.48 -6.28 8.25
CA ALA A 14 2.90 -6.04 9.63
C ALA A 14 3.21 -4.56 9.87
N SER A 15 3.86 -3.87 8.92
CA SER A 15 4.15 -2.42 9.04
C SER A 15 2.90 -1.56 8.81
N VAL A 16 2.00 -1.97 7.94
CA VAL A 16 0.68 -1.33 7.74
C VAL A 16 -0.19 -1.51 8.98
N VAL A 17 -0.19 -2.68 9.61
CA VAL A 17 -0.88 -2.92 10.88
C VAL A 17 -0.31 -2.03 12.00
N LEU A 18 1.01 -1.81 12.04
CA LEU A 18 1.64 -0.89 13.01
C LEU A 18 1.27 0.57 12.75
N VAL A 19 1.30 1.02 11.50
CA VAL A 19 0.83 2.36 11.10
C VAL A 19 -0.68 2.47 11.27
N GLY A 20 -1.44 1.44 10.94
CA GLY A 20 -2.86 1.35 11.15
C GLY A 20 -3.24 1.36 12.64
N ALA A 21 -2.46 0.70 13.51
CA ALA A 21 -2.68 0.73 14.96
C ALA A 21 -2.48 2.14 15.57
N ILE A 22 -1.55 2.92 15.04
CA ILE A 22 -1.32 4.31 15.44
C ILE A 22 -2.45 5.22 14.91
N SER A 23 -3.02 4.90 13.75
CA SER A 23 -4.11 5.66 13.13
C SER A 23 -5.51 5.19 13.55
N LEU A 24 -5.65 3.97 14.08
CA LEU A 24 -6.92 3.33 14.47
C LEU A 24 -7.61 3.99 15.68
N THR A 25 -6.96 4.88 16.39
CA THR A 25 -7.59 5.69 17.44
C THR A 25 -8.61 6.69 16.90
N GLY A 26 -8.80 6.76 15.58
CA GLY A 26 -9.70 7.69 14.88
C GLY A 26 -10.85 7.09 14.06
N GLY A 27 -11.16 5.78 14.15
CA GLY A 27 -12.38 5.22 13.54
C GLY A 27 -12.26 4.72 12.10
N MET A 28 -11.09 4.22 11.68
CA MET A 28 -10.94 3.57 10.38
C MET A 28 -11.79 2.30 10.26
N LYS A 29 -12.43 2.10 9.13
CA LYS A 29 -13.28 0.94 8.87
C LYS A 29 -12.44 -0.30 8.57
N LYS A 30 -12.84 -1.42 9.16
CA LYS A 30 -12.14 -2.70 9.01
C LYS A 30 -12.31 -3.35 7.64
N GLY A 31 -13.22 -2.86 6.81
CA GLY A 31 -13.56 -3.47 5.53
C GLY A 31 -14.44 -4.72 5.67
N HIS A 32 -15.09 -5.10 4.59
CA HIS A 32 -16.02 -6.23 4.51
C HIS A 32 -15.86 -7.07 3.25
N ARG A 33 -15.12 -6.59 2.24
CA ARG A 33 -14.89 -7.38 1.03
C ARG A 33 -14.03 -8.59 1.31
N THR A 34 -14.47 -9.75 0.80
CA THR A 34 -13.80 -11.05 0.98
C THR A 34 -13.43 -11.69 -0.37
N ASP A 35 -13.44 -10.91 -1.43
CA ASP A 35 -13.09 -11.31 -2.79
C ASP A 35 -11.71 -10.79 -3.19
N GLY A 36 -11.11 -11.46 -4.15
CA GLY A 36 -9.85 -11.05 -4.76
C GLY A 36 -8.60 -11.62 -4.10
N LEU A 37 -7.51 -11.54 -4.87
CA LEU A 37 -6.22 -12.12 -4.49
C LEU A 37 -5.68 -11.61 -3.15
N LEU A 38 -5.94 -10.37 -2.81
CA LEU A 38 -5.48 -9.79 -1.56
C LEU A 38 -6.08 -10.52 -0.36
N TYR A 39 -7.40 -10.71 -0.36
CA TYR A 39 -8.07 -11.41 0.72
C TYR A 39 -7.68 -12.90 0.76
N GLU A 40 -7.63 -13.55 -0.39
CA GLU A 40 -7.24 -14.96 -0.50
C GLU A 40 -5.81 -15.23 0.01
N ALA A 41 -4.88 -14.31 -0.27
CA ALA A 41 -3.48 -14.47 0.10
C ALA A 41 -3.16 -14.04 1.55
N SER A 42 -3.90 -13.10 2.11
CA SER A 42 -3.55 -12.44 3.37
C SER A 42 -4.65 -12.41 4.42
N GLY A 43 -5.90 -12.65 4.04
CA GLY A 43 -7.07 -12.43 4.90
C GLY A 43 -7.39 -10.95 5.15
N LEU A 44 -6.67 -10.03 4.49
CA LEU A 44 -6.92 -8.59 4.60
C LEU A 44 -8.05 -8.19 3.66
N HIS A 45 -9.05 -7.50 4.20
CA HIS A 45 -10.16 -7.00 3.40
C HIS A 45 -9.68 -5.89 2.46
N PRO A 46 -9.91 -6.00 1.13
CA PRO A 46 -9.43 -5.01 0.16
C PRO A 46 -9.93 -3.59 0.43
N ASP A 47 -11.15 -3.47 0.94
CA ASP A 47 -11.81 -2.21 1.28
C ASP A 47 -11.52 -1.71 2.71
N ALA A 48 -10.60 -2.35 3.43
CA ALA A 48 -10.17 -1.85 4.73
C ALA A 48 -9.49 -0.49 4.58
N GLU A 49 -9.86 0.47 5.40
CA GLU A 49 -9.23 1.79 5.43
C GLU A 49 -7.89 1.70 6.17
N LEU A 50 -6.79 1.99 5.48
CA LEU A 50 -5.45 1.90 6.05
C LEU A 50 -4.85 3.25 6.42
N LEU A 51 -5.07 4.25 5.59
CA LEU A 51 -4.48 5.58 5.75
C LEU A 51 -5.55 6.64 5.54
N LEU A 52 -5.38 7.77 6.21
CA LEU A 52 -6.15 8.98 5.97
C LEU A 52 -5.16 10.08 5.58
N ILE A 53 -5.30 10.60 4.37
CA ILE A 53 -4.41 11.63 3.81
C ILE A 53 -5.27 12.81 3.37
N ASP A 54 -5.13 13.94 4.02
CA ASP A 54 -5.88 15.17 3.73
C ASP A 54 -7.41 14.95 3.62
N GLY A 55 -7.96 14.14 4.52
CA GLY A 55 -9.38 13.77 4.52
C GLY A 55 -9.78 12.72 3.48
N GLN A 56 -8.85 12.22 2.68
CA GLN A 56 -9.06 11.14 1.72
C GLN A 56 -8.65 9.80 2.33
N THR A 57 -9.54 8.83 2.28
CA THR A 57 -9.24 7.47 2.74
C THR A 57 -8.48 6.68 1.67
N VAL A 58 -7.42 6.01 2.08
CA VAL A 58 -6.67 5.05 1.26
C VAL A 58 -6.99 3.65 1.74
N THR A 59 -7.47 2.80 0.84
CA THR A 59 -7.80 1.41 1.13
C THR A 59 -6.59 0.50 1.09
N ALA A 60 -6.72 -0.70 1.67
CA ALA A 60 -5.72 -1.74 1.60
C ALA A 60 -5.38 -2.13 0.16
N GLU A 61 -6.40 -2.27 -0.69
CA GLU A 61 -6.23 -2.60 -2.11
C GLU A 61 -5.42 -1.53 -2.84
N GLU A 62 -5.73 -0.26 -2.63
CA GLU A 62 -5.02 0.86 -3.26
C GLU A 62 -3.54 0.91 -2.82
N TYR A 63 -3.28 0.85 -1.53
CA TYR A 63 -1.90 0.87 -1.02
C TYR A 63 -1.08 -0.32 -1.52
N LEU A 64 -1.64 -1.52 -1.45
CA LEU A 64 -0.92 -2.73 -1.84
C LEU A 64 -0.72 -2.84 -3.35
N TYR A 65 -1.60 -2.26 -4.16
CA TYR A 65 -1.37 -2.11 -5.60
C TYR A 65 -0.08 -1.34 -5.87
N TRP A 66 0.09 -0.18 -5.25
CA TRP A 66 1.30 0.64 -5.43
C TRP A 66 2.54 -0.01 -4.82
N LEU A 67 2.41 -0.66 -3.67
CA LEU A 67 3.52 -1.41 -3.10
C LEU A 67 3.98 -2.54 -4.04
N ALA A 68 3.06 -3.27 -4.64
CA ALA A 68 3.38 -4.31 -5.61
C ALA A 68 4.08 -3.73 -6.86
N TYR A 69 3.60 -2.59 -7.35
CA TYR A 69 4.22 -1.88 -8.46
C TYR A 69 5.67 -1.47 -8.14
N ASP A 70 5.92 -0.88 -6.98
CA ASP A 70 7.27 -0.47 -6.57
C ASP A 70 8.20 -1.67 -6.36
N CYS A 71 7.69 -2.78 -5.85
CA CYS A 71 8.45 -4.02 -5.73
C CYS A 71 8.82 -4.60 -7.10
N GLU A 72 7.91 -4.59 -8.06
CA GLU A 72 8.17 -5.02 -9.42
C GLU A 72 9.20 -4.11 -10.08
N TYR A 73 9.05 -2.82 -9.94
CA TYR A 73 10.00 -1.83 -10.45
C TYR A 73 11.41 -2.08 -9.92
N LEU A 74 11.59 -2.20 -8.61
CA LEU A 74 12.89 -2.50 -8.01
C LEU A 74 13.47 -3.83 -8.48
N SER A 75 12.65 -4.86 -8.64
CA SER A 75 13.08 -6.17 -9.10
C SER A 75 13.61 -6.17 -10.54
N ASN A 76 13.19 -5.21 -11.36
CA ASN A 76 13.70 -5.04 -12.72
C ASN A 76 15.13 -4.47 -12.74
N TYR A 77 15.53 -3.72 -11.71
CA TYR A 77 16.87 -3.14 -11.60
C TYR A 77 17.82 -3.94 -10.72
N VAL A 78 17.29 -4.62 -9.72
CA VAL A 78 18.06 -5.44 -8.77
C VAL A 78 17.58 -6.89 -8.85
N PRO A 79 18.26 -7.74 -9.61
CA PRO A 79 17.88 -9.16 -9.72
C PRO A 79 17.94 -9.85 -8.36
N ASN A 80 16.91 -10.62 -8.02
CA ASN A 80 16.80 -11.35 -6.75
C ASN A 80 16.94 -10.45 -5.51
N VAL A 81 16.19 -9.34 -5.49
CA VAL A 81 16.19 -8.39 -4.36
C VAL A 81 16.05 -9.12 -3.03
N ASP A 82 17.02 -8.90 -2.15
CA ASP A 82 16.84 -9.20 -0.73
C ASP A 82 16.20 -7.99 -0.06
N TRP A 83 14.92 -8.10 0.22
CA TRP A 83 14.11 -7.00 0.76
C TRP A 83 14.53 -6.55 2.17
N SER A 84 15.30 -7.41 2.87
CA SER A 84 15.87 -7.10 4.18
C SER A 84 17.25 -6.47 4.11
N ALA A 85 17.89 -6.49 2.94
CA ALA A 85 19.18 -5.87 2.74
C ALA A 85 19.07 -4.34 2.74
N GLU A 86 20.09 -3.68 3.26
CA GLU A 86 20.16 -2.22 3.26
C GLU A 86 20.39 -1.68 1.85
N LEU A 87 19.55 -0.76 1.43
CA LEU A 87 19.74 0.07 0.25
C LEU A 87 20.68 1.23 0.55
N THR A 88 20.50 1.84 1.71
CA THR A 88 21.34 2.90 2.28
C THR A 88 21.30 2.81 3.80
N ALA A 89 22.15 3.56 4.48
CA ALA A 89 22.30 3.45 5.92
C ALA A 89 20.96 3.51 6.67
N GLY A 90 20.57 2.40 7.28
CA GLY A 90 19.35 2.27 8.08
C GLY A 90 18.05 2.11 7.30
N VAL A 91 18.09 2.01 5.97
CA VAL A 91 16.89 1.84 5.11
C VAL A 91 17.05 0.60 4.27
N THR A 92 16.16 -0.37 4.43
CA THR A 92 16.13 -1.58 3.60
C THR A 92 15.41 -1.34 2.26
N TYR A 93 15.61 -2.23 1.29
CA TYR A 93 14.82 -2.22 0.04
C TYR A 93 13.32 -2.31 0.32
N GLY A 94 12.92 -3.12 1.31
CA GLY A 94 11.52 -3.23 1.71
C GLY A 94 10.96 -1.94 2.31
N ASP A 95 11.74 -1.24 3.15
CA ASP A 95 11.31 0.03 3.72
C ASP A 95 11.23 1.14 2.66
N TYR A 96 12.16 1.13 1.72
CA TYR A 96 12.11 2.04 0.57
C TYR A 96 10.84 1.83 -0.26
N ALA A 97 10.54 0.59 -0.66
CA ALA A 97 9.33 0.28 -1.43
C ALA A 97 8.04 0.71 -0.70
N LYS A 98 7.97 0.48 0.60
CA LYS A 98 6.81 0.92 1.42
C LYS A 98 6.68 2.44 1.47
N THR A 99 7.80 3.15 1.58
CA THR A 99 7.81 4.61 1.59
C THR A 99 7.37 5.18 0.25
N GLU A 100 7.89 4.64 -0.85
CA GLU A 100 7.49 5.06 -2.20
C GLU A 100 5.99 4.81 -2.45
N ALA A 101 5.46 3.68 -2.02
CA ALA A 101 4.04 3.40 -2.11
C ALA A 101 3.19 4.44 -1.34
N VAL A 102 3.61 4.83 -0.14
CA VAL A 102 2.94 5.90 0.63
C VAL A 102 3.01 7.24 -0.10
N GLU A 103 4.17 7.62 -0.63
CA GLU A 103 4.32 8.88 -1.39
C GLU A 103 3.46 8.87 -2.65
N THR A 104 3.35 7.74 -3.33
CA THR A 104 2.49 7.59 -4.51
C THR A 104 1.01 7.76 -4.15
N VAL A 105 0.52 7.10 -3.10
CA VAL A 105 -0.89 7.27 -2.70
C VAL A 105 -1.18 8.68 -2.18
N LYS A 106 -0.22 9.37 -1.56
CA LYS A 106 -0.35 10.79 -1.23
C LYS A 106 -0.57 11.64 -2.48
N LEU A 107 0.24 11.45 -3.51
CA LEU A 107 0.09 12.17 -4.78
C LEU A 107 -1.29 11.93 -5.39
N TYR A 108 -1.73 10.69 -5.48
CA TYR A 108 -3.05 10.36 -6.03
C TYR A 108 -4.19 10.88 -5.17
N SER A 109 -4.04 10.95 -3.85
CA SER A 109 -5.03 11.55 -2.96
C SER A 109 -5.20 13.05 -3.23
N VAL A 110 -4.10 13.77 -3.47
CA VAL A 110 -4.14 15.19 -3.86
C VAL A 110 -4.82 15.38 -5.22
N VAL A 111 -4.44 14.56 -6.21
CA VAL A 111 -5.06 14.62 -7.55
C VAL A 111 -6.56 14.32 -7.48
N ARG A 112 -6.96 13.34 -6.67
CA ARG A 112 -8.37 13.01 -6.45
C ARG A 112 -9.14 14.17 -5.81
N ALA A 113 -8.56 14.83 -4.81
CA ALA A 113 -9.16 16.00 -4.19
C ALA A 113 -9.36 17.14 -5.20
N TRP A 114 -8.36 17.45 -6.01
CA TRP A 114 -8.48 18.45 -7.07
C TRP A 114 -9.53 18.09 -8.12
N ALA A 115 -9.60 16.83 -8.53
CA ALA A 115 -10.62 16.36 -9.46
C ALA A 115 -12.03 16.56 -8.89
N GLN A 116 -12.24 16.25 -7.62
CA GLN A 116 -13.51 16.46 -6.92
C GLN A 116 -13.89 17.95 -6.85
N GLU A 117 -12.93 18.82 -6.49
CA GLU A 117 -13.12 20.28 -6.46
C GLU A 117 -13.46 20.83 -7.86
N ALA A 118 -12.84 20.30 -8.90
CA ALA A 118 -13.09 20.68 -10.29
C ALA A 118 -14.38 20.07 -10.88
N GLY A 119 -15.09 19.22 -10.12
CA GLY A 119 -16.30 18.54 -10.60
C GLY A 119 -16.04 17.47 -11.67
N VAL A 120 -14.81 16.98 -11.74
CA VAL A 120 -14.42 15.90 -12.64
C VAL A 120 -14.75 14.56 -11.99
N THR A 121 -15.62 13.78 -12.61
CA THR A 121 -15.89 12.39 -12.23
C THR A 121 -15.12 11.46 -13.15
N LEU A 122 -14.33 10.54 -12.55
CA LEU A 122 -13.73 9.45 -13.30
C LEU A 122 -14.87 8.49 -13.68
N THR A 123 -15.11 8.31 -14.96
CA THR A 123 -15.99 7.25 -15.47
C THR A 123 -15.16 5.97 -15.51
N GLU A 124 -15.64 4.93 -14.85
CA GLU A 124 -15.12 3.59 -15.04
C GLU A 124 -15.47 3.15 -16.46
N GLU A 125 -14.45 2.94 -17.31
CA GLU A 125 -14.58 2.22 -18.58
C GLU A 125 -14.19 0.76 -18.38
#